data_0410dfa96d2f15c59430b71e82294a82
#
_entry.id   0410dfa96d2f15c59430b71e82294a82
#
_cell.length_a   1.000
_cell.length_b   1.000
_cell.length_c   1.000
_cell.angle_alpha   90.00
_cell.angle_beta   90.00
_cell.angle_gamma   90.00
#
_symmetry.space_group_name_H-M   'P 1'
#
loop_
_entity.id
_entity.type
_entity.pdbx_description
1 polymer ?
#
loop_
_entity_poly.entity_id
_entity_poly.type
_entity_poly.pdbx_seq_one_letter_code
_entity_poly.pdbx_strand_id
1 'polypeptide(L)'
;MNREPKLSQGLDYYKATMGQLEYDKHPDTEVTFTLKNRAPTLLSEFVSAEELRDRLDRLANGWQPNEIAYLASLQNQDGTAQFTPEYLDFLRDNPLPPVDIGYDERGDLAVSATGKWPLVTFWETVIMSEINELYFQNKLAREGSSLKELYAEGDRRLSKKIDILRNHPDIKFSDFGTRRRFSYAWQKHVIERVASELPDNFVGTSNIYLAHELDLRPIGTFAHELPMVYAALADKAGDNPLDGHHQVLQDWEQLYGEDLSTALTDTFTTEFFFADFTPEQMASWQALRHDSGDPIEFGDRVIDVYEQHGIDPRQKTIVFSDGLDVETIIKLADYFKDRIKVTFGWGTTLTNDLGVKANNFVMKATAVDGVPTVKLSDVEGKHTGPIDKIEEYKRRVKTAIGHQALTETKLSI
;
A
#
# COMPACT_ATOMS: atom_id res chain seq x y z
N MET A 1 -14.14 26.89 10.30
CA MET A 1 -15.13 26.29 9.39
C MET A 1 -14.87 24.81 9.40
N ASN A 2 -15.82 24.02 9.92
CA ASN A 2 -15.72 22.56 9.77
C ASN A 2 -15.88 22.25 8.26
N ARG A 3 -14.77 21.98 7.56
CA ARG A 3 -14.86 21.43 6.21
C ARG A 3 -15.50 20.05 6.31
N GLU A 4 -16.44 19.78 5.44
CA GLU A 4 -17.02 18.45 5.30
C GLU A 4 -15.88 17.44 5.02
N PRO A 5 -15.79 16.32 5.73
CA PRO A 5 -14.73 15.35 5.52
C PRO A 5 -14.85 14.75 4.11
N LYS A 6 -13.73 14.47 3.47
CA LYS A 6 -13.66 13.91 2.13
C LYS A 6 -13.03 12.53 2.17
N LEU A 7 -13.56 11.62 1.37
CA LEU A 7 -13.09 10.24 1.30
C LEU A 7 -11.60 10.18 0.92
N SER A 8 -11.20 10.97 -0.09
CA SER A 8 -9.83 11.01 -0.61
C SER A 8 -8.78 11.49 0.40
N GLN A 9 -9.18 12.15 1.50
CA GLN A 9 -8.24 12.51 2.58
C GLN A 9 -7.65 11.29 3.30
N GLY A 10 -8.39 10.17 3.33
CA GLY A 10 -7.94 8.90 3.90
C GLY A 10 -7.45 7.88 2.87
N LEU A 11 -7.40 8.24 1.58
CA LEU A 11 -7.12 7.30 0.50
C LEU A 11 -5.70 7.44 -0.05
N ASP A 12 -5.05 6.30 -0.19
CA ASP A 12 -3.88 6.13 -1.02
C ASP A 12 -4.30 5.92 -2.49
N TYR A 13 -3.58 6.52 -3.42
CA TYR A 13 -3.86 6.52 -4.85
C TYR A 13 -3.97 5.11 -5.46
N TYR A 14 -3.17 4.16 -4.98
CA TYR A 14 -3.26 2.79 -5.44
C TYR A 14 -4.63 2.14 -5.21
N LYS A 15 -5.44 2.63 -4.27
CA LYS A 15 -6.82 2.15 -4.08
C LYS A 15 -7.74 2.52 -5.23
N ALA A 16 -7.56 3.70 -5.82
CA ALA A 16 -8.34 4.09 -7.00
C ALA A 16 -7.91 3.30 -8.24
N THR A 17 -6.60 3.08 -8.43
CA THR A 17 -6.08 2.30 -9.57
C THR A 17 -6.43 0.82 -9.45
N MET A 18 -6.31 0.23 -8.26
CA MET A 18 -6.78 -1.14 -8.01
C MET A 18 -8.29 -1.26 -8.23
N GLY A 19 -9.07 -0.32 -7.67
CA GLY A 19 -10.53 -0.31 -7.80
C GLY A 19 -11.01 -0.28 -9.25
N GLN A 20 -10.26 0.34 -10.18
CA GLN A 20 -10.59 0.26 -11.60
C GLN A 20 -10.38 -1.15 -12.16
N LEU A 21 -9.29 -1.84 -11.80
CA LEU A 21 -9.08 -3.23 -12.19
C LEU A 21 -10.15 -4.16 -11.58
N GLU A 22 -10.47 -3.95 -10.31
CA GLU A 22 -11.51 -4.68 -9.58
C GLU A 22 -12.87 -4.51 -10.24
N TYR A 23 -13.20 -3.28 -10.67
CA TYR A 23 -14.43 -2.98 -11.40
C TYR A 23 -14.47 -3.64 -12.79
N ASP A 24 -13.36 -3.58 -13.53
CA ASP A 24 -13.27 -4.14 -14.88
C ASP A 24 -13.38 -5.67 -14.89
N LYS A 25 -12.69 -6.35 -13.97
CA LYS A 25 -12.57 -7.82 -13.97
C LYS A 25 -13.53 -8.53 -13.02
N HIS A 26 -13.86 -7.90 -11.89
CA HIS A 26 -14.56 -8.55 -10.76
C HIS A 26 -15.63 -7.66 -10.11
N PRO A 27 -16.54 -7.00 -10.89
CA PRO A 27 -17.44 -5.96 -10.38
C PRO A 27 -18.44 -6.45 -9.31
N ASP A 28 -18.75 -7.73 -9.29
CA ASP A 28 -19.74 -8.34 -8.38
C ASP A 28 -19.12 -9.22 -7.29
N THR A 29 -17.79 -9.34 -7.26
CA THR A 29 -17.09 -10.12 -6.22
C THR A 29 -17.26 -9.44 -4.86
N GLU A 30 -17.65 -10.23 -3.85
CA GLU A 30 -17.76 -9.75 -2.48
C GLU A 30 -16.46 -10.00 -1.70
N VAL A 31 -15.90 -8.95 -1.10
CA VAL A 31 -14.68 -9.03 -0.29
C VAL A 31 -14.95 -8.52 1.11
N THR A 32 -14.38 -9.22 2.11
CA THR A 32 -14.40 -8.81 3.51
C THR A 32 -13.04 -8.31 3.95
N PHE A 33 -13.01 -7.10 4.47
CA PHE A 33 -11.84 -6.52 5.14
C PHE A 33 -12.00 -6.57 6.64
N THR A 34 -10.91 -6.90 7.35
CA THR A 34 -10.92 -7.00 8.82
C THR A 34 -9.71 -6.29 9.43
N LEU A 35 -9.94 -5.52 10.48
CA LEU A 35 -8.91 -4.87 11.28
C LEU A 35 -8.19 -5.90 12.16
N LYS A 36 -6.88 -5.79 12.26
CA LYS A 36 -6.04 -6.60 13.16
C LYS A 36 -5.07 -5.72 13.92
N ASN A 37 -5.29 -5.57 15.21
CA ASN A 37 -4.31 -4.94 16.10
C ASN A 37 -3.16 -5.91 16.38
N ARG A 38 -1.92 -5.46 16.14
CA ARG A 38 -0.68 -6.21 16.38
C ARG A 38 0.08 -5.67 17.59
N ALA A 39 -0.38 -4.56 18.17
CA ALA A 39 0.21 -3.98 19.36
C ALA A 39 -0.36 -4.64 20.64
N PRO A 40 0.38 -4.65 21.75
CA PRO A 40 -0.15 -5.07 23.04
C PRO A 40 -1.18 -4.10 23.63
N THR A 41 -1.11 -2.81 23.30
CA THR A 41 -2.07 -1.77 23.71
C THR A 41 -3.35 -1.92 22.90
N LEU A 42 -4.50 -1.92 23.56
CA LEU A 42 -5.79 -2.00 22.91
C LEU A 42 -6.13 -0.65 22.26
N LEU A 43 -6.61 -0.68 21.01
CA LEU A 43 -7.08 0.52 20.33
C LEU A 43 -8.29 1.14 21.06
N SER A 44 -9.14 0.28 21.64
CA SER A 44 -10.31 0.67 22.43
C SER A 44 -9.99 1.49 23.68
N GLU A 45 -8.74 1.52 24.14
CA GLU A 45 -8.36 2.41 25.24
C GLU A 45 -8.52 3.88 24.86
N PHE A 46 -8.37 4.22 23.59
CA PHE A 46 -8.40 5.61 23.11
C PHE A 46 -9.43 5.85 21.99
N VAL A 47 -10.01 4.81 21.39
CA VAL A 47 -10.99 4.91 20.30
C VAL A 47 -12.22 4.12 20.64
N SER A 48 -13.35 4.80 20.84
CA SER A 48 -14.63 4.12 21.04
C SER A 48 -15.25 3.71 19.70
N ALA A 49 -16.05 2.65 19.72
CA ALA A 49 -16.81 2.21 18.55
C ALA A 49 -17.78 3.29 18.05
N GLU A 50 -18.36 4.09 18.95
CA GLU A 50 -19.29 5.18 18.64
C GLU A 50 -18.57 6.32 17.91
N GLU A 51 -17.43 6.82 18.45
CA GLU A 51 -16.65 7.89 17.81
C GLU A 51 -16.17 7.49 16.41
N LEU A 52 -15.71 6.24 16.25
CA LEU A 52 -15.29 5.74 14.96
C LEU A 52 -16.47 5.66 13.98
N ARG A 53 -17.62 5.15 14.41
CA ARG A 53 -18.84 5.08 13.60
C ARG A 53 -19.25 6.47 13.13
N ASP A 54 -19.30 7.45 14.01
CA ASP A 54 -19.67 8.83 13.66
C ASP A 54 -18.76 9.45 12.59
N ARG A 55 -17.49 9.05 12.55
CA ARG A 55 -16.55 9.50 11.53
C ARG A 55 -16.78 8.78 10.20
N LEU A 56 -16.95 7.46 10.22
CA LEU A 56 -17.11 6.68 8.99
C LEU A 56 -18.46 6.91 8.33
N ASP A 57 -19.54 7.11 9.09
CA ASP A 57 -20.86 7.41 8.54
C ASP A 57 -20.88 8.70 7.71
N ARG A 58 -20.04 9.67 8.04
CA ARG A 58 -19.87 10.91 7.24
C ARG A 58 -19.18 10.68 5.91
N LEU A 59 -18.45 9.57 5.76
CA LEU A 59 -17.72 9.18 4.57
C LEU A 59 -18.44 8.11 3.75
N ALA A 60 -19.48 7.48 4.33
CA ALA A 60 -20.21 6.36 3.73
C ALA A 60 -20.90 6.69 2.41
N ASN A 61 -21.24 7.97 2.17
CA ASN A 61 -21.78 8.42 0.87
C ASN A 61 -20.77 8.31 -0.29
N GLY A 62 -19.48 8.00 0.02
CA GLY A 62 -18.45 7.77 -0.99
C GLY A 62 -17.89 9.07 -1.57
N TRP A 63 -17.56 8.99 -2.85
CA TRP A 63 -16.83 10.02 -3.57
C TRP A 63 -17.67 11.28 -3.84
N GLN A 64 -17.13 12.45 -3.53
CA GLN A 64 -17.76 13.73 -3.84
C GLN A 64 -17.48 14.15 -5.31
N PRO A 65 -18.34 14.97 -5.93
CA PRO A 65 -18.18 15.37 -7.35
C PRO A 65 -16.82 15.99 -7.70
N ASN A 66 -16.21 16.76 -6.80
CA ASN A 66 -14.91 17.36 -7.03
C ASN A 66 -13.75 16.35 -6.91
N GLU A 67 -13.91 15.26 -6.14
CA GLU A 67 -12.95 14.18 -6.06
C GLU A 67 -12.99 13.35 -7.35
N ILE A 68 -14.18 13.04 -7.85
CA ILE A 68 -14.37 12.39 -9.15
C ILE A 68 -13.79 13.24 -10.29
N ALA A 69 -14.04 14.57 -10.28
CA ALA A 69 -13.49 15.48 -11.27
C ALA A 69 -11.94 15.49 -11.26
N TYR A 70 -11.32 15.36 -10.09
CA TYR A 70 -9.86 15.21 -10.00
C TYR A 70 -9.39 13.90 -10.60
N LEU A 71 -10.00 12.76 -10.27
CA LEU A 71 -9.64 11.47 -10.89
C LEU A 71 -9.79 11.51 -12.40
N ALA A 72 -10.87 12.14 -12.92
CA ALA A 72 -11.11 12.33 -14.35
C ALA A 72 -10.04 13.18 -15.04
N SER A 73 -9.32 14.02 -14.30
CA SER A 73 -8.26 14.88 -14.85
C SER A 73 -6.89 14.18 -14.96
N LEU A 74 -6.74 13.01 -14.33
CA LEU A 74 -5.49 12.28 -14.35
C LEU A 74 -5.28 11.58 -15.68
N GLN A 75 -4.05 11.66 -16.19
CA GLN A 75 -3.67 11.15 -17.50
C GLN A 75 -2.49 10.20 -17.39
N ASN A 76 -2.47 9.24 -18.29
CA ASN A 76 -1.34 8.39 -18.60
C ASN A 76 -0.23 9.19 -19.32
N GLN A 77 0.96 8.61 -19.48
CA GLN A 77 2.10 9.28 -20.13
C GLN A 77 1.80 9.64 -21.58
N ASP A 78 0.94 8.91 -22.27
CA ASP A 78 0.51 9.16 -23.64
C ASP A 78 -0.61 10.22 -23.76
N GLY A 79 -1.07 10.78 -22.63
CA GLY A 79 -2.14 11.78 -22.57
C GLY A 79 -3.56 11.21 -22.59
N THR A 80 -3.74 9.89 -22.61
CA THR A 80 -5.05 9.26 -22.44
C THR A 80 -5.54 9.38 -20.99
N ALA A 81 -6.87 9.34 -20.79
CA ALA A 81 -7.44 9.34 -19.46
C ALA A 81 -7.02 8.07 -18.69
N GLN A 82 -6.57 8.23 -17.44
CA GLN A 82 -6.11 7.12 -16.62
C GLN A 82 -7.28 6.29 -16.07
N PHE A 83 -8.40 6.93 -15.80
CA PHE A 83 -9.62 6.30 -15.32
C PHE A 83 -10.71 6.34 -16.38
N THR A 84 -11.41 5.21 -16.59
CA THR A 84 -12.50 5.12 -17.55
C THR A 84 -13.73 5.89 -17.07
N PRO A 85 -14.51 6.51 -17.96
CA PRO A 85 -15.74 7.17 -17.60
C PRO A 85 -16.72 6.25 -16.85
N GLU A 86 -16.82 4.98 -17.25
CA GLU A 86 -17.70 3.97 -16.67
C GLU A 86 -17.34 3.68 -15.21
N TYR A 87 -16.04 3.58 -14.90
CA TYR A 87 -15.57 3.40 -13.53
C TYR A 87 -15.85 4.66 -12.68
N LEU A 88 -15.60 5.84 -13.21
CA LEU A 88 -15.86 7.10 -12.50
C LEU A 88 -17.37 7.30 -12.24
N ASP A 89 -18.23 6.94 -13.19
CA ASP A 89 -19.68 6.94 -13.02
C ASP A 89 -20.10 5.94 -11.93
N PHE A 90 -19.52 4.74 -11.95
CA PHE A 90 -19.75 3.73 -10.90
C PHE A 90 -19.37 4.25 -9.51
N LEU A 91 -18.23 4.90 -9.35
CA LEU A 91 -17.80 5.49 -8.08
C LEU A 91 -18.73 6.61 -7.60
N ARG A 92 -19.22 7.45 -8.52
CA ARG A 92 -20.12 8.55 -8.21
C ARG A 92 -21.48 8.06 -7.73
N ASP A 93 -22.00 7.00 -8.36
CA ASP A 93 -23.39 6.57 -8.23
C ASP A 93 -23.59 5.55 -7.10
N ASN A 94 -22.50 5.05 -6.50
CA ASN A 94 -22.58 4.03 -5.46
C ASN A 94 -21.95 4.50 -4.13
N PRO A 95 -22.70 4.40 -3.00
CA PRO A 95 -22.15 4.60 -1.67
C PRO A 95 -21.20 3.46 -1.30
N LEU A 96 -20.35 3.70 -0.30
CA LEU A 96 -19.50 2.65 0.25
C LEU A 96 -20.32 1.63 1.06
N PRO A 97 -19.90 0.36 1.09
CA PRO A 97 -20.54 -0.66 1.93
C PRO A 97 -20.51 -0.29 3.41
N PRO A 98 -21.49 -0.76 4.21
CA PRO A 98 -21.52 -0.51 5.64
C PRO A 98 -20.31 -1.13 6.36
N VAL A 99 -19.90 -0.51 7.47
CA VAL A 99 -18.82 -0.98 8.33
C VAL A 99 -19.40 -1.50 9.64
N ASP A 100 -19.07 -2.74 9.98
CA ASP A 100 -19.39 -3.33 11.29
C ASP A 100 -18.31 -2.92 12.30
N ILE A 101 -18.75 -2.29 13.40
CA ILE A 101 -17.85 -1.80 14.45
C ILE A 101 -18.36 -2.28 15.80
N GLY A 102 -17.51 -2.96 16.52
CA GLY A 102 -17.79 -3.49 17.86
C GLY A 102 -16.52 -3.74 18.66
N TYR A 103 -16.56 -4.72 19.55
CA TYR A 103 -15.42 -5.12 20.37
C TYR A 103 -15.23 -6.63 20.30
N ASP A 104 -13.96 -7.07 20.29
CA ASP A 104 -13.60 -8.48 20.36
C ASP A 104 -13.67 -9.02 21.79
N GLU A 105 -13.39 -10.32 21.97
CA GLU A 105 -13.39 -11.00 23.29
C GLU A 105 -12.40 -10.40 24.29
N ARG A 106 -11.38 -9.69 23.84
CA ARG A 106 -10.39 -8.98 24.68
C ARG A 106 -10.84 -7.56 25.02
N GLY A 107 -11.97 -7.12 24.47
CA GLY A 107 -12.46 -5.76 24.57
C GLY A 107 -11.77 -4.76 23.66
N ASP A 108 -10.97 -5.23 22.66
CA ASP A 108 -10.37 -4.34 21.66
C ASP A 108 -11.33 -4.07 20.50
N LEU A 109 -11.08 -3.01 19.73
CA LEU A 109 -11.87 -2.68 18.55
C LEU A 109 -11.89 -3.84 17.53
N ALA A 110 -13.09 -4.31 17.21
CA ALA A 110 -13.38 -5.21 16.12
C ALA A 110 -14.04 -4.43 14.99
N VAL A 111 -13.37 -4.32 13.84
CA VAL A 111 -13.86 -3.57 12.68
C VAL A 111 -13.78 -4.44 11.45
N SER A 112 -14.88 -4.55 10.71
CA SER A 112 -14.94 -5.23 9.42
C SER A 112 -15.86 -4.51 8.45
N ALA A 113 -15.58 -4.68 7.16
CA ALA A 113 -16.42 -4.18 6.08
C ALA A 113 -16.53 -5.26 5.01
N THR A 114 -17.75 -5.54 4.56
CA THR A 114 -18.05 -6.52 3.52
C THR A 114 -18.89 -5.89 2.43
N GLY A 115 -18.55 -6.14 1.17
CA GLY A 115 -19.29 -5.64 0.04
C GLY A 115 -18.59 -5.86 -1.29
N LYS A 116 -19.14 -5.29 -2.36
CA LYS A 116 -18.53 -5.34 -3.69
C LYS A 116 -17.09 -4.82 -3.63
N TRP A 117 -16.18 -5.61 -4.15
CA TRP A 117 -14.74 -5.35 -4.06
C TRP A 117 -14.37 -3.93 -4.49
N PRO A 118 -14.76 -3.41 -5.69
CA PRO A 118 -14.37 -2.06 -6.13
C PRO A 118 -14.94 -0.90 -5.29
N LEU A 119 -15.72 -1.19 -4.25
CA LEU A 119 -16.22 -0.22 -3.29
C LEU A 119 -15.65 -0.45 -1.89
N VAL A 120 -15.62 -1.69 -1.42
CA VAL A 120 -15.15 -2.02 -0.06
C VAL A 120 -13.65 -1.80 0.10
N THR A 121 -12.88 -1.91 -0.98
CA THR A 121 -11.43 -1.69 -1.02
C THR A 121 -11.01 -0.35 -0.41
N PHE A 122 -11.81 0.70 -0.55
CA PHE A 122 -11.50 2.04 -0.04
C PHE A 122 -11.48 2.10 1.49
N TRP A 123 -12.20 1.23 2.17
CA TRP A 123 -12.25 1.25 3.62
C TRP A 123 -10.93 0.91 4.30
N GLU A 124 -10.03 0.16 3.66
CA GLU A 124 -8.74 -0.20 4.28
C GLU A 124 -7.97 1.02 4.78
N THR A 125 -7.68 1.96 3.89
CA THR A 125 -6.83 3.10 4.23
C THR A 125 -7.58 4.18 5.00
N VAL A 126 -8.87 4.36 4.71
CA VAL A 126 -9.73 5.31 5.41
C VAL A 126 -9.89 4.92 6.88
N ILE A 127 -10.32 3.69 7.17
CA ILE A 127 -10.50 3.22 8.56
C ILE A 127 -9.18 3.31 9.33
N MET A 128 -8.06 2.90 8.72
CA MET A 128 -6.76 2.97 9.38
C MET A 128 -6.35 4.40 9.72
N SER A 129 -6.55 5.35 8.81
CA SER A 129 -6.21 6.76 9.04
C SER A 129 -7.10 7.40 10.10
N GLU A 130 -8.41 7.10 10.11
CA GLU A 130 -9.37 7.63 11.09
C GLU A 130 -9.11 7.06 12.49
N ILE A 131 -8.84 5.75 12.62
CA ILE A 131 -8.45 5.15 13.90
C ILE A 131 -7.18 5.81 14.44
N ASN A 132 -6.15 5.99 13.62
CA ASN A 132 -4.91 6.63 14.06
C ASN A 132 -5.14 8.06 14.56
N GLU A 133 -5.89 8.83 13.82
CA GLU A 133 -6.17 10.22 14.17
C GLU A 133 -6.97 10.33 15.46
N LEU A 134 -8.03 9.52 15.64
CA LEU A 134 -8.79 9.43 16.89
C LEU A 134 -7.91 8.98 18.05
N TYR A 135 -7.11 7.94 17.84
CA TYR A 135 -6.22 7.40 18.87
C TYR A 135 -5.29 8.49 19.44
N PHE A 136 -4.58 9.19 18.58
CA PHE A 136 -3.66 10.23 19.05
C PHE A 136 -4.38 11.44 19.61
N GLN A 137 -5.49 11.87 19.03
CA GLN A 137 -6.29 12.96 19.54
C GLN A 137 -6.78 12.68 20.98
N ASN A 138 -7.37 11.50 21.23
CA ASN A 138 -7.91 11.14 22.53
C ASN A 138 -6.80 10.82 23.53
N LYS A 139 -5.70 10.19 23.10
CA LYS A 139 -4.53 9.96 23.94
C LYS A 139 -3.96 11.27 24.49
N LEU A 140 -3.73 12.25 23.61
CA LEU A 140 -3.21 13.56 24.02
C LEU A 140 -4.14 14.28 24.98
N ALA A 141 -5.45 14.25 24.71
CA ALA A 141 -6.44 14.86 25.58
C ALA A 141 -6.44 14.21 26.98
N ARG A 142 -6.36 12.87 27.05
CA ARG A 142 -6.32 12.12 28.32
C ARG A 142 -5.03 12.35 29.11
N GLU A 143 -3.89 12.44 28.43
CA GLU A 143 -2.58 12.66 29.05
C GLU A 143 -2.29 14.11 29.36
N GLY A 144 -3.16 15.04 28.95
CA GLY A 144 -2.95 16.48 29.09
C GLY A 144 -1.76 17.00 28.30
N SER A 145 -1.37 16.29 27.25
CA SER A 145 -0.21 16.63 26.41
C SER A 145 -0.52 17.77 25.46
N SER A 146 0.43 18.66 25.26
CA SER A 146 0.29 19.83 24.37
C SER A 146 0.52 19.42 22.92
N LEU A 147 -0.52 19.51 22.07
CA LEU A 147 -0.38 19.31 20.62
C LEU A 147 0.65 20.28 20.01
N LYS A 148 0.76 21.50 20.54
CA LYS A 148 1.73 22.50 20.09
C LYS A 148 3.17 22.06 20.34
N GLU A 149 3.45 21.49 21.52
CA GLU A 149 4.79 20.98 21.88
C GLU A 149 5.14 19.76 21.03
N LEU A 150 4.15 18.88 20.79
CA LEU A 150 4.34 17.71 19.95
C LEU A 150 4.64 18.09 18.50
N TYR A 151 3.91 19.05 17.95
CA TYR A 151 4.20 19.57 16.59
C TYR A 151 5.56 20.25 16.51
N ALA A 152 5.99 20.97 17.56
CA ALA A 152 7.34 21.57 17.60
C ALA A 152 8.44 20.49 17.61
N GLU A 153 8.25 19.39 18.33
CA GLU A 153 9.18 18.26 18.30
C GLU A 153 9.18 17.55 16.95
N GLY A 154 8.01 17.31 16.36
CA GLY A 154 7.87 16.77 15.01
C GLY A 154 8.58 17.63 13.96
N ASP A 155 8.41 18.94 14.03
CA ASP A 155 9.08 19.92 13.15
C ASP A 155 10.60 19.90 13.30
N ARG A 156 11.10 19.79 14.53
CA ARG A 156 12.53 19.65 14.79
C ARG A 156 13.10 18.37 14.15
N ARG A 157 12.37 17.26 14.23
CA ARG A 157 12.75 15.97 13.60
C ARG A 157 12.69 16.05 12.08
N LEU A 158 11.61 16.62 11.54
CA LEU A 158 11.45 16.81 10.10
C LEU A 158 12.57 17.70 9.53
N SER A 159 12.89 18.82 10.20
CA SER A 159 14.00 19.71 9.79
C SER A 159 15.33 18.97 9.69
N LYS A 160 15.64 18.09 10.64
CA LYS A 160 16.86 17.27 10.57
C LYS A 160 16.88 16.35 9.35
N LYS A 161 15.75 15.70 9.04
CA LYS A 161 15.62 14.84 7.85
C LYS A 161 15.82 15.64 6.57
N ILE A 162 15.21 16.82 6.50
CA ILE A 162 15.36 17.75 5.37
C ILE A 162 16.81 18.20 5.20
N ASP A 163 17.47 18.62 6.28
CA ASP A 163 18.86 19.05 6.23
C ASP A 163 19.81 17.95 5.77
N ILE A 164 19.56 16.71 6.17
CA ILE A 164 20.31 15.55 5.70
C ILE A 164 20.09 15.33 4.19
N LEU A 165 18.83 15.25 3.74
CA LEU A 165 18.50 14.95 2.35
C LEU A 165 18.91 16.03 1.36
N ARG A 166 19.02 17.30 1.77
CA ARG A 166 19.59 18.38 0.94
C ARG A 166 21.01 18.08 0.45
N ASN A 167 21.76 17.27 1.19
CA ASN A 167 23.11 16.85 0.80
C ASN A 167 23.11 15.61 -0.13
N HIS A 168 21.93 15.05 -0.42
CA HIS A 168 21.75 13.87 -1.26
C HIS A 168 20.67 14.11 -2.33
N PRO A 169 20.88 15.03 -3.30
CA PRO A 169 19.85 15.42 -4.28
C PRO A 169 19.45 14.29 -5.25
N ASP A 170 20.26 13.26 -5.37
CA ASP A 170 20.04 12.05 -6.17
C ASP A 170 19.03 11.08 -5.54
N ILE A 171 18.82 11.16 -4.22
CA ILE A 171 17.82 10.32 -3.53
C ILE A 171 16.41 10.80 -3.91
N LYS A 172 15.57 9.87 -4.37
CA LYS A 172 14.16 10.13 -4.72
C LYS A 172 13.24 9.38 -3.75
N PHE A 173 12.25 10.08 -3.19
CA PHE A 173 11.26 9.45 -2.31
C PHE A 173 9.85 10.01 -2.53
N SER A 174 8.86 9.20 -2.16
CA SER A 174 7.44 9.54 -2.16
C SER A 174 6.83 9.33 -0.78
N ASP A 175 5.79 10.09 -0.46
CA ASP A 175 5.00 9.86 0.76
C ASP A 175 4.07 8.64 0.59
N PHE A 176 4.22 7.64 1.48
CA PHE A 176 3.36 6.47 1.64
C PHE A 176 2.74 6.41 3.05
N GLY A 177 2.57 7.55 3.69
CA GLY A 177 2.26 7.64 5.12
C GLY A 177 0.78 7.72 5.49
N THR A 178 -0.17 7.81 4.54
CA THR A 178 -1.60 8.07 4.80
C THR A 178 -2.21 7.17 5.88
N ARG A 179 -2.05 5.85 5.75
CA ARG A 179 -2.68 4.86 6.65
C ARG A 179 -2.24 4.94 8.10
N ARG A 180 -1.02 5.43 8.36
CA ARG A 180 -0.40 5.47 9.69
C ARG A 180 0.03 6.88 10.09
N ARG A 181 -0.46 7.90 9.40
CA ARG A 181 -0.20 9.30 9.74
C ARG A 181 -0.61 9.62 11.17
N PHE A 182 0.07 10.55 11.78
CA PHE A 182 -0.33 11.06 13.09
C PHE A 182 -1.72 11.74 13.04
N SER A 183 -1.89 12.63 12.07
CA SER A 183 -3.15 13.28 11.72
C SER A 183 -3.09 13.79 10.28
N TYR A 184 -4.25 14.07 9.66
CA TYR A 184 -4.31 14.69 8.35
C TYR A 184 -3.57 16.05 8.32
N ALA A 185 -3.79 16.88 9.34
CA ALA A 185 -3.14 18.20 9.42
C ALA A 185 -1.60 18.09 9.49
N TRP A 186 -1.09 17.10 10.22
CA TRP A 186 0.35 16.85 10.31
C TRP A 186 0.91 16.30 9.01
N GLN A 187 0.26 15.32 8.39
CA GLN A 187 0.70 14.81 7.07
C GLN A 187 0.75 15.95 6.05
N LYS A 188 -0.29 16.78 5.95
CA LYS A 188 -0.31 17.94 5.06
C LYS A 188 0.88 18.85 5.29
N HIS A 189 1.15 19.22 6.55
CA HIS A 189 2.29 20.06 6.93
C HIS A 189 3.63 19.44 6.49
N VAL A 190 3.82 18.14 6.72
CA VAL A 190 5.01 17.41 6.28
C VAL A 190 5.18 17.48 4.77
N ILE A 191 4.10 17.21 4.01
CA ILE A 191 4.14 17.19 2.55
C ILE A 191 4.40 18.58 1.97
N GLU A 192 3.76 19.64 2.50
CA GLU A 192 4.02 21.01 2.10
C GLU A 192 5.50 21.37 2.30
N ARG A 193 6.09 20.98 3.43
CA ARG A 193 7.50 21.25 3.72
C ARG A 193 8.44 20.48 2.80
N VAL A 194 8.27 19.17 2.64
CA VAL A 194 9.18 18.38 1.79
C VAL A 194 9.04 18.75 0.32
N ALA A 195 7.85 19.06 -0.17
CA ALA A 195 7.64 19.52 -1.54
C ALA A 195 8.35 20.89 -1.80
N SER A 196 8.31 21.78 -0.83
CA SER A 196 8.93 23.11 -0.96
C SER A 196 10.45 23.09 -0.74
N GLU A 197 10.94 22.30 0.25
CA GLU A 197 12.32 22.36 0.71
C GLU A 197 13.23 21.30 0.07
N LEU A 198 12.65 20.24 -0.53
CA LEU A 198 13.33 19.12 -1.19
C LEU A 198 12.75 18.85 -2.58
N PRO A 199 12.60 19.85 -3.46
CA PRO A 199 11.95 19.67 -4.77
C PRO A 199 12.68 18.66 -5.67
N ASP A 200 13.98 18.51 -5.49
CA ASP A 200 14.78 17.54 -6.25
C ASP A 200 14.63 16.11 -5.71
N ASN A 201 14.24 15.92 -4.45
CA ASN A 201 14.11 14.59 -3.83
C ASN A 201 12.68 14.07 -3.81
N PHE A 202 11.70 14.94 -3.57
CA PHE A 202 10.31 14.57 -3.36
C PHE A 202 9.58 14.37 -4.68
N VAL A 203 9.14 13.15 -4.96
CA VAL A 203 8.49 12.77 -6.23
C VAL A 203 6.99 13.01 -6.20
N GLY A 204 6.35 12.84 -5.03
CA GLY A 204 4.92 12.99 -4.87
C GLY A 204 4.37 12.25 -3.65
N THR A 205 3.05 12.19 -3.54
CA THR A 205 2.36 11.56 -2.41
C THR A 205 1.40 10.48 -2.87
N SER A 206 1.23 9.44 -2.06
CA SER A 206 0.17 8.45 -2.28
C SER A 206 -1.22 8.98 -1.91
N ASN A 207 -1.30 10.04 -1.11
CA ASN A 207 -2.59 10.59 -0.70
C ASN A 207 -3.27 11.36 -1.82
N ILE A 208 -4.44 10.86 -2.27
CA ILE A 208 -5.18 11.45 -3.40
C ILE A 208 -5.53 12.91 -3.15
N TYR A 209 -6.01 13.22 -1.94
CA TYR A 209 -6.45 14.59 -1.63
C TYR A 209 -5.29 15.57 -1.59
N LEU A 210 -4.15 15.20 -1.00
CA LEU A 210 -2.96 16.06 -0.95
C LEU A 210 -2.31 16.21 -2.32
N ALA A 211 -2.34 15.17 -3.16
CA ALA A 211 -1.90 15.29 -4.55
C ALA A 211 -2.72 16.35 -5.29
N HIS A 212 -4.04 16.32 -5.15
CA HIS A 212 -4.93 17.32 -5.76
C HIS A 212 -4.75 18.72 -5.15
N GLU A 213 -4.76 18.82 -3.80
CA GLU A 213 -4.76 20.14 -3.12
C GLU A 213 -3.46 20.91 -3.33
N LEU A 214 -2.34 20.19 -3.44
CA LEU A 214 -0.98 20.77 -3.53
C LEU A 214 -0.38 20.68 -4.94
N ASP A 215 -1.17 20.28 -5.94
CA ASP A 215 -0.74 20.09 -7.33
C ASP A 215 0.52 19.19 -7.43
N LEU A 216 0.48 18.05 -6.73
CA LEU A 216 1.56 17.08 -6.69
C LEU A 216 1.20 15.84 -7.51
N ARG A 217 2.22 15.10 -7.93
CA ARG A 217 2.02 13.82 -8.60
C ARG A 217 1.44 12.79 -7.64
N PRO A 218 0.29 12.13 -7.95
CA PRO A 218 -0.18 10.98 -7.20
C PRO A 218 0.73 9.77 -7.48
N ILE A 219 1.14 9.05 -6.43
CA ILE A 219 2.07 7.94 -6.53
C ILE A 219 1.45 6.67 -5.95
N GLY A 220 1.54 5.59 -6.69
CA GLY A 220 1.09 4.27 -6.24
C GLY A 220 0.94 3.30 -7.41
N THR A 221 0.88 2.01 -7.09
CA THR A 221 0.63 0.94 -8.05
C THR A 221 -0.47 0.03 -7.52
N PHE A 222 -0.11 -1.12 -6.92
CA PHE A 222 -1.05 -2.01 -6.26
C PHE A 222 -0.50 -2.57 -4.94
N ALA A 223 -1.37 -3.21 -4.17
CA ALA A 223 -1.06 -3.81 -2.87
C ALA A 223 -1.31 -5.33 -2.89
N HIS A 224 -0.88 -6.01 -1.82
CA HIS A 224 -1.08 -7.46 -1.61
C HIS A 224 -2.52 -7.93 -1.77
N GLU A 225 -3.49 -7.03 -1.57
CA GLU A 225 -4.90 -7.30 -1.75
C GLU A 225 -5.20 -7.94 -3.10
N LEU A 226 -4.68 -7.38 -4.21
CA LEU A 226 -4.94 -7.92 -5.55
C LEU A 226 -4.53 -9.38 -5.67
N PRO A 227 -3.26 -9.78 -5.48
CA PRO A 227 -2.89 -11.19 -5.61
C PRO A 227 -3.53 -12.08 -4.55
N MET A 228 -3.84 -11.59 -3.34
CA MET A 228 -4.57 -12.36 -2.32
C MET A 228 -6.00 -12.66 -2.76
N VAL A 229 -6.72 -11.70 -3.32
CA VAL A 229 -8.10 -11.87 -3.79
C VAL A 229 -8.14 -12.75 -5.04
N TYR A 230 -7.28 -12.52 -6.02
CA TYR A 230 -7.19 -13.37 -7.23
C TYR A 230 -6.89 -14.83 -6.87
N ALA A 231 -5.98 -15.07 -5.93
CA ALA A 231 -5.69 -16.42 -5.45
C ALA A 231 -6.89 -17.08 -4.77
N ALA A 232 -7.66 -16.33 -3.96
CA ALA A 232 -8.87 -16.86 -3.34
C ALA A 232 -9.98 -17.13 -4.36
N LEU A 233 -10.09 -16.34 -5.43
CA LEU A 233 -11.01 -16.58 -6.55
C LEU A 233 -10.64 -17.85 -7.32
N ALA A 234 -9.35 -18.09 -7.59
CA ALA A 234 -8.87 -19.32 -8.20
C ALA A 234 -9.15 -20.54 -7.30
N ASP A 235 -8.89 -20.46 -5.99
CA ASP A 235 -9.23 -21.52 -5.01
C ASP A 235 -10.72 -21.82 -5.00
N LYS A 236 -11.57 -20.78 -5.04
CA LYS A 236 -13.04 -20.94 -5.14
C LYS A 236 -13.47 -21.66 -6.42
N ALA A 237 -12.81 -21.39 -7.54
CA ALA A 237 -13.08 -22.05 -8.81
C ALA A 237 -12.59 -23.51 -8.86
N GLY A 238 -11.76 -23.92 -7.89
CA GLY A 238 -11.14 -25.25 -7.85
C GLY A 238 -9.81 -25.31 -8.61
N ASP A 239 -9.28 -24.15 -9.02
CA ASP A 239 -8.01 -24.01 -9.70
C ASP A 239 -6.85 -23.92 -8.70
N ASN A 240 -5.61 -23.86 -9.20
CA ASN A 240 -4.48 -23.62 -8.33
C ASN A 240 -4.45 -22.14 -7.88
N PRO A 241 -4.53 -21.83 -6.57
CA PRO A 241 -4.54 -20.45 -6.09
C PRO A 241 -3.39 -19.59 -6.59
N LEU A 242 -2.20 -20.20 -6.80
CA LEU A 242 -1.03 -19.48 -7.27
C LEU A 242 -1.15 -18.96 -8.71
N ASP A 243 -2.04 -19.54 -9.53
CA ASP A 243 -2.31 -19.06 -10.89
C ASP A 243 -2.95 -17.65 -10.85
N GLY A 244 -3.65 -17.32 -9.76
CA GLY A 244 -4.17 -15.97 -9.53
C GLY A 244 -3.09 -14.89 -9.43
N HIS A 245 -1.87 -15.22 -8.98
CA HIS A 245 -0.76 -14.27 -8.97
C HIS A 245 -0.31 -13.91 -10.40
N HIS A 246 -0.18 -14.91 -11.26
CA HIS A 246 0.15 -14.69 -12.66
C HIS A 246 -0.93 -13.86 -13.38
N GLN A 247 -2.20 -14.19 -13.14
CA GLN A 247 -3.33 -13.50 -13.76
C GLN A 247 -3.39 -12.02 -13.37
N VAL A 248 -3.14 -11.68 -12.10
CA VAL A 248 -3.17 -10.27 -11.67
C VAL A 248 -2.07 -9.44 -12.33
N LEU A 249 -0.88 -10.02 -12.55
CA LEU A 249 0.19 -9.31 -13.25
C LEU A 249 -0.18 -9.05 -14.71
N GLN A 250 -0.79 -10.02 -15.40
CA GLN A 250 -1.27 -9.86 -16.77
C GLN A 250 -2.39 -8.81 -16.87
N ASP A 251 -3.41 -8.89 -16.02
CA ASP A 251 -4.53 -7.96 -16.04
C ASP A 251 -4.08 -6.52 -15.71
N TRP A 252 -3.15 -6.37 -14.78
CA TRP A 252 -2.56 -5.06 -14.46
C TRP A 252 -1.76 -4.48 -15.63
N GLU A 253 -0.90 -5.29 -16.25
CA GLU A 253 -0.11 -4.87 -17.42
C GLU A 253 -1.02 -4.52 -18.60
N GLN A 254 -2.11 -5.27 -18.81
CA GLN A 254 -3.10 -4.97 -19.86
C GLN A 254 -3.80 -3.62 -19.62
N LEU A 255 -4.11 -3.29 -18.36
CA LEU A 255 -4.86 -2.08 -18.02
C LEU A 255 -3.97 -0.83 -17.98
N TYR A 256 -2.76 -0.94 -17.42
CA TYR A 256 -1.91 0.23 -17.12
C TYR A 256 -0.59 0.24 -17.88
N GLY A 257 -0.13 -0.88 -18.42
CA GLY A 257 1.12 -0.96 -19.17
C GLY A 257 2.31 -0.34 -18.42
N GLU A 258 3.01 0.56 -19.10
CA GLU A 258 4.20 1.22 -18.57
C GLU A 258 3.90 2.30 -17.53
N ASP A 259 2.66 2.82 -17.43
CA ASP A 259 2.30 3.95 -16.56
C ASP A 259 2.39 3.59 -15.08
N LEU A 260 1.96 2.37 -14.72
CA LEU A 260 1.99 1.88 -13.35
C LEU A 260 2.79 0.57 -13.24
N SER A 261 3.97 0.55 -13.83
CA SER A 261 4.82 -0.61 -14.04
C SER A 261 5.73 -0.91 -12.83
N THR A 262 5.12 -1.12 -11.65
CA THR A 262 5.84 -1.54 -10.43
C THR A 262 5.15 -2.75 -9.81
N ALA A 263 5.82 -3.90 -9.78
CA ALA A 263 5.29 -5.13 -9.19
C ALA A 263 5.70 -5.28 -7.72
N LEU A 264 4.74 -5.73 -6.89
CA LEU A 264 4.95 -6.07 -5.49
C LEU A 264 5.31 -7.56 -5.37
N THR A 265 6.43 -7.90 -4.75
CA THR A 265 7.05 -9.23 -4.90
C THR A 265 6.69 -10.23 -3.80
N ASP A 266 6.38 -9.79 -2.57
CA ASP A 266 6.37 -10.66 -1.39
C ASP A 266 4.99 -11.19 -0.96
N THR A 267 3.98 -11.20 -1.84
CA THR A 267 2.64 -11.72 -1.44
C THR A 267 2.69 -13.22 -1.13
N PHE A 268 3.29 -14.02 -2.01
CA PHE A 268 3.50 -15.46 -1.83
C PHE A 268 4.97 -15.85 -1.74
N THR A 269 5.82 -14.96 -1.27
CA THR A 269 7.26 -14.89 -1.21
C THR A 269 7.91 -14.32 -2.48
N THR A 270 9.02 -13.61 -2.30
CA THR A 270 9.82 -13.05 -3.41
C THR A 270 10.41 -14.14 -4.32
N GLU A 271 10.81 -15.29 -3.76
CA GLU A 271 11.31 -16.39 -4.60
C GLU A 271 10.20 -17.01 -5.47
N PHE A 272 8.98 -17.10 -4.95
CA PHE A 272 7.85 -17.50 -5.81
C PHE A 272 7.55 -16.46 -6.88
N PHE A 273 7.60 -15.17 -6.54
CA PHE A 273 7.42 -14.10 -7.52
C PHE A 273 8.40 -14.26 -8.70
N PHE A 274 9.69 -14.46 -8.44
CA PHE A 274 10.67 -14.67 -9.50
C PHE A 274 10.44 -15.97 -10.28
N ALA A 275 9.86 -16.99 -9.64
CA ALA A 275 9.48 -18.23 -10.30
C ALA A 275 8.27 -18.06 -11.24
N ASP A 276 7.37 -17.15 -10.96
CA ASP A 276 6.16 -16.87 -11.75
C ASP A 276 6.34 -15.72 -12.77
N PHE A 277 7.33 -14.86 -12.55
CA PHE A 277 7.58 -13.66 -13.36
C PHE A 277 8.29 -14.04 -14.66
N THR A 278 7.58 -13.91 -15.79
CA THR A 278 8.10 -14.38 -17.08
C THR A 278 9.24 -13.47 -17.60
N PRO A 279 10.12 -13.98 -18.48
CA PRO A 279 11.16 -13.15 -19.09
C PRO A 279 10.61 -11.91 -19.82
N GLU A 280 9.44 -12.03 -20.45
CA GLU A 280 8.75 -10.93 -21.12
C GLU A 280 8.32 -9.87 -20.10
N GLN A 281 7.74 -10.29 -18.98
CA GLN A 281 7.38 -9.39 -17.87
C GLN A 281 8.61 -8.76 -17.23
N MET A 282 9.70 -9.53 -17.04
CA MET A 282 10.98 -8.98 -16.53
C MET A 282 11.51 -7.88 -17.46
N ALA A 283 11.32 -8.01 -18.76
CA ALA A 283 11.73 -7.00 -19.72
C ALA A 283 10.82 -5.78 -19.72
N SER A 284 9.47 -5.96 -19.68
CA SER A 284 8.48 -4.86 -19.77
C SER A 284 8.35 -4.06 -18.48
N TRP A 285 8.26 -4.72 -17.32
CA TRP A 285 8.07 -4.03 -16.06
C TRP A 285 9.28 -3.18 -15.64
N GLN A 286 9.02 -1.95 -15.20
CA GLN A 286 10.07 -0.96 -14.90
C GLN A 286 10.63 -1.09 -13.49
N ALA A 287 9.82 -1.55 -12.52
CA ALA A 287 10.23 -1.58 -11.13
C ALA A 287 9.69 -2.79 -10.36
N LEU A 288 10.44 -3.19 -9.33
CA LEU A 288 10.02 -4.15 -8.31
C LEU A 288 9.96 -3.48 -6.95
N ARG A 289 8.93 -3.79 -6.14
CA ARG A 289 8.73 -3.21 -4.82
C ARG A 289 9.07 -4.21 -3.72
N HIS A 290 9.99 -3.80 -2.85
CA HIS A 290 10.32 -4.46 -1.58
C HIS A 290 9.38 -4.01 -0.47
N ASP A 291 8.69 -4.94 0.22
CA ASP A 291 7.78 -4.66 1.33
C ASP A 291 8.00 -5.56 2.57
N SER A 292 9.01 -6.44 2.53
CA SER A 292 9.44 -7.25 3.68
C SER A 292 10.82 -7.90 3.46
N GLY A 293 11.45 -8.32 4.56
CA GLY A 293 12.77 -8.96 4.54
C GLY A 293 13.93 -7.97 4.61
N ASP A 294 15.16 -8.47 4.41
CA ASP A 294 16.35 -7.62 4.35
C ASP A 294 16.42 -6.90 3.00
N PRO A 295 16.45 -5.56 2.97
CA PRO A 295 16.41 -4.82 1.71
C PRO A 295 17.69 -4.95 0.88
N ILE A 296 18.84 -5.25 1.49
CA ILE A 296 20.10 -5.47 0.76
C ILE A 296 20.08 -6.83 0.09
N GLU A 297 19.71 -7.89 0.81
CA GLU A 297 19.56 -9.23 0.26
C GLU A 297 18.55 -9.27 -0.88
N PHE A 298 17.40 -8.58 -0.71
CA PHE A 298 16.41 -8.43 -1.75
C PHE A 298 16.97 -7.74 -3.00
N GLY A 299 17.64 -6.60 -2.83
CA GLY A 299 18.18 -5.84 -3.97
C GLY A 299 19.28 -6.58 -4.71
N ASP A 300 20.17 -7.26 -4.00
CA ASP A 300 21.20 -8.14 -4.61
C ASP A 300 20.54 -9.28 -5.39
N ARG A 301 19.51 -9.92 -4.84
CA ARG A 301 18.74 -10.96 -5.52
C ARG A 301 18.05 -10.46 -6.80
N VAL A 302 17.46 -9.25 -6.77
CA VAL A 302 16.86 -8.61 -7.95
C VAL A 302 17.90 -8.40 -9.05
N ILE A 303 19.09 -7.90 -8.70
CA ILE A 303 20.19 -7.68 -9.65
C ILE A 303 20.60 -9.00 -10.29
N ASP A 304 20.85 -10.04 -9.47
CA ASP A 304 21.23 -11.37 -9.94
C ASP A 304 20.19 -11.95 -10.93
N VAL A 305 18.89 -11.82 -10.63
CA VAL A 305 17.82 -12.30 -11.52
C VAL A 305 17.83 -11.57 -12.85
N TYR A 306 17.94 -10.24 -12.86
CA TYR A 306 18.00 -9.49 -14.11
C TYR A 306 19.23 -9.86 -14.95
N GLU A 307 20.42 -9.97 -14.32
CA GLU A 307 21.66 -10.36 -15.02
C GLU A 307 21.57 -11.78 -15.62
N GLN A 308 20.99 -12.75 -14.86
CA GLN A 308 20.77 -14.11 -15.36
C GLN A 308 19.88 -14.16 -16.61
N HIS A 309 18.96 -13.21 -16.74
CA HIS A 309 18.06 -13.09 -17.90
C HIS A 309 18.60 -12.12 -18.98
N GLY A 310 19.84 -11.63 -18.86
CA GLY A 310 20.46 -10.73 -19.83
C GLY A 310 19.89 -9.32 -19.81
N ILE A 311 19.23 -8.90 -18.75
CA ILE A 311 18.66 -7.56 -18.58
C ILE A 311 19.65 -6.72 -17.76
N ASP A 312 19.99 -5.52 -18.25
CA ASP A 312 20.84 -4.58 -17.51
C ASP A 312 20.08 -4.01 -16.30
N PRO A 313 20.45 -4.34 -15.04
CA PRO A 313 19.76 -3.86 -13.85
C PRO A 313 19.72 -2.35 -13.74
N ARG A 314 20.69 -1.63 -14.32
CA ARG A 314 20.75 -0.16 -14.29
C ARG A 314 19.60 0.52 -15.06
N GLN A 315 18.89 -0.23 -15.89
CA GLN A 315 17.67 0.23 -16.56
C GLN A 315 16.42 0.05 -15.68
N LYS A 316 16.50 -0.75 -14.62
CA LYS A 316 15.41 -1.11 -13.72
C LYS A 316 15.46 -0.33 -12.41
N THR A 317 14.36 -0.37 -11.66
CA THR A 317 14.22 0.37 -10.39
C THR A 317 13.76 -0.56 -9.28
N ILE A 318 14.30 -0.39 -8.07
CA ILE A 318 13.72 -0.96 -6.85
C ILE A 318 13.01 0.14 -6.09
N VAL A 319 11.78 -0.12 -5.67
CA VAL A 319 11.02 0.71 -4.73
C VAL A 319 11.11 0.07 -3.35
N PHE A 320 11.92 0.61 -2.45
CA PHE A 320 11.93 0.20 -1.05
C PHE A 320 10.79 0.86 -0.29
N SER A 321 9.99 0.09 0.48
CA SER A 321 8.81 0.63 1.17
C SER A 321 8.56 0.09 2.59
N ASP A 322 9.42 -0.77 3.13
CA ASP A 322 9.31 -1.29 4.50
C ASP A 322 10.43 -0.77 5.41
N GLY A 323 10.08 -0.41 6.64
CA GLY A 323 11.02 -0.11 7.71
C GLY A 323 11.95 1.10 7.50
N LEU A 324 11.59 2.04 6.62
CA LEU A 324 12.45 3.15 6.23
C LEU A 324 12.53 4.25 7.31
N ASP A 325 13.74 4.72 7.53
CA ASP A 325 14.11 6.01 8.12
C ASP A 325 15.15 6.69 7.23
N VAL A 326 15.56 7.91 7.56
CA VAL A 326 16.47 8.67 6.70
C VAL A 326 17.86 8.02 6.58
N GLU A 327 18.33 7.39 7.63
CA GLU A 327 19.62 6.70 7.68
C GLU A 327 19.59 5.46 6.78
N THR A 328 18.52 4.67 6.86
CA THR A 328 18.31 3.50 6.00
C THR A 328 18.20 3.90 4.53
N ILE A 329 17.47 4.97 4.23
CA ILE A 329 17.33 5.50 2.87
C ILE A 329 18.72 5.84 2.27
N ILE A 330 19.57 6.56 3.01
CA ILE A 330 20.91 6.90 2.55
C ILE A 330 21.76 5.65 2.35
N LYS A 331 21.76 4.73 3.34
CA LYS A 331 22.51 3.48 3.26
C LYS A 331 22.15 2.68 2.02
N LEU A 332 20.87 2.56 1.71
CA LEU A 332 20.39 1.81 0.53
C LEU A 332 20.75 2.54 -0.77
N ALA A 333 20.58 3.86 -0.81
CA ALA A 333 20.95 4.66 -1.97
C ALA A 333 22.45 4.53 -2.30
N ASP A 334 23.30 4.61 -1.30
CA ASP A 334 24.76 4.46 -1.47
C ASP A 334 25.14 3.03 -1.87
N TYR A 335 24.51 2.00 -1.27
CA TYR A 335 24.81 0.61 -1.55
C TYR A 335 24.47 0.20 -2.99
N PHE A 336 23.34 0.67 -3.51
CA PHE A 336 22.88 0.34 -4.86
C PHE A 336 23.31 1.32 -5.95
N LYS A 337 24.08 2.35 -5.57
CA LYS A 337 24.59 3.34 -6.52
C LYS A 337 25.30 2.66 -7.69
N ASP A 338 25.00 3.09 -8.91
CA ASP A 338 25.53 2.58 -10.18
C ASP A 338 25.25 1.10 -10.49
N ARG A 339 24.48 0.39 -9.62
CA ARG A 339 24.12 -1.01 -9.77
C ARG A 339 22.67 -1.17 -10.28
N ILE A 340 21.72 -0.49 -9.65
CA ILE A 340 20.30 -0.44 -10.00
C ILE A 340 19.72 0.87 -9.51
N LYS A 341 18.70 1.41 -10.18
CA LYS A 341 18.02 2.62 -9.69
C LYS A 341 17.22 2.28 -8.43
N VAL A 342 17.20 3.19 -7.46
CA VAL A 342 16.41 3.02 -6.24
C VAL A 342 15.54 4.25 -5.97
N THR A 343 14.35 4.02 -5.44
CA THR A 343 13.46 5.05 -4.91
C THR A 343 12.76 4.54 -3.65
N PHE A 344 12.19 5.44 -2.87
CA PHE A 344 11.73 5.11 -1.52
C PHE A 344 10.27 5.53 -1.33
N GLY A 345 9.42 4.57 -0.94
CA GLY A 345 8.06 4.83 -0.46
C GLY A 345 8.08 5.04 1.05
N TRP A 346 8.25 6.28 1.49
CA TRP A 346 8.48 6.60 2.90
C TRP A 346 7.18 6.81 3.65
N GLY A 347 6.88 5.91 4.59
CA GLY A 347 5.59 5.87 5.30
C GLY A 347 5.63 6.48 6.69
N THR A 348 5.50 5.63 7.72
CA THR A 348 5.24 6.01 9.11
C THR A 348 6.28 7.01 9.66
N THR A 349 7.56 6.78 9.45
CA THR A 349 8.63 7.64 9.99
C THR A 349 8.74 8.99 9.29
N LEU A 350 8.01 9.22 8.19
CA LEU A 350 7.83 10.54 7.58
C LEU A 350 6.63 11.27 8.21
N THR A 351 5.46 10.63 8.28
CA THR A 351 4.19 11.30 8.63
C THR A 351 3.71 11.05 10.07
N ASN A 352 4.47 10.29 10.87
CA ASN A 352 4.15 9.99 12.27
C ASN A 352 5.41 9.86 13.14
N ASP A 353 6.33 10.81 13.01
CA ASP A 353 7.55 10.90 13.83
C ASP A 353 7.56 12.19 14.65
N LEU A 354 6.72 12.24 15.68
CA LEU A 354 6.59 13.38 16.58
C LEU A 354 7.14 13.09 17.99
N GLY A 355 7.94 12.02 18.16
CA GLY A 355 8.44 11.62 19.48
C GLY A 355 7.49 10.71 20.25
N VAL A 356 6.32 10.38 19.70
CA VAL A 356 5.39 9.39 20.24
C VAL A 356 5.47 8.11 19.42
N LYS A 357 5.24 6.96 20.08
CA LYS A 357 5.27 5.67 19.40
C LYS A 357 4.07 5.53 18.45
N ALA A 358 4.33 5.22 17.20
CA ALA A 358 3.29 4.92 16.23
C ALA A 358 2.56 3.60 16.56
N ASN A 359 1.28 3.54 16.21
CA ASN A 359 0.47 2.34 16.36
C ASN A 359 0.91 1.24 15.37
N ASN A 360 0.64 -0.02 15.75
CA ASN A 360 0.92 -1.17 14.90
C ASN A 360 -0.36 -2.01 14.73
N PHE A 361 -1.19 -1.60 13.80
CA PHE A 361 -2.35 -2.35 13.35
C PHE A 361 -2.45 -2.32 11.83
N VAL A 362 -3.22 -3.22 11.26
CA VAL A 362 -3.46 -3.36 9.82
C VAL A 362 -4.93 -3.66 9.57
N MET A 363 -5.38 -3.32 8.37
CA MET A 363 -6.64 -3.82 7.83
C MET A 363 -6.32 -4.61 6.56
N LYS A 364 -6.94 -5.76 6.35
CA LYS A 364 -6.63 -6.67 5.23
C LYS A 364 -7.91 -7.28 4.68
N ALA A 365 -7.91 -7.54 3.38
CA ALA A 365 -8.86 -8.49 2.79
C ALA A 365 -8.64 -9.85 3.45
N THR A 366 -9.69 -10.42 4.07
CA THR A 366 -9.63 -11.66 4.83
C THR A 366 -10.48 -12.77 4.22
N ALA A 367 -11.47 -12.43 3.41
CA ALA A 367 -12.28 -13.40 2.69
C ALA A 367 -12.78 -12.81 1.35
N VAL A 368 -13.02 -13.69 0.39
CA VAL A 368 -13.58 -13.41 -0.93
C VAL A 368 -14.71 -14.39 -1.17
N ASP A 369 -15.95 -13.91 -1.27
CA ASP A 369 -17.14 -14.77 -1.42
C ASP A 369 -17.16 -15.95 -0.41
N GLY A 370 -16.73 -15.70 0.82
CA GLY A 370 -16.63 -16.68 1.89
C GLY A 370 -15.36 -17.55 1.90
N VAL A 371 -14.48 -17.46 0.89
CA VAL A 371 -13.19 -18.17 0.85
C VAL A 371 -12.13 -17.31 1.52
N PRO A 372 -11.33 -17.83 2.46
CA PRO A 372 -10.30 -17.06 3.14
C PRO A 372 -9.14 -16.70 2.20
N THR A 373 -8.62 -15.48 2.35
CA THR A 373 -7.40 -15.05 1.65
C THR A 373 -6.15 -15.45 2.41
N VAL A 374 -5.02 -15.55 1.68
CA VAL A 374 -3.71 -15.86 2.25
C VAL A 374 -2.66 -14.86 1.77
N LYS A 375 -1.79 -14.41 2.70
CA LYS A 375 -0.51 -13.77 2.41
C LYS A 375 0.61 -14.54 3.12
N LEU A 376 1.68 -14.88 2.41
CA LEU A 376 2.83 -15.54 3.03
C LEU A 376 3.89 -14.53 3.51
N SER A 377 4.30 -13.54 2.69
CA SER A 377 5.43 -12.64 3.01
C SER A 377 6.78 -13.37 3.11
N ASP A 378 7.89 -12.64 2.99
CA ASP A 378 9.23 -13.19 3.16
C ASP A 378 9.65 -13.33 4.65
N VAL A 379 8.87 -12.75 5.55
CA VAL A 379 9.15 -12.76 6.99
C VAL A 379 8.18 -13.68 7.73
N GLU A 380 8.72 -14.67 8.43
CA GLU A 380 7.94 -15.54 9.30
C GLU A 380 7.21 -14.72 10.38
N GLY A 381 5.90 -14.98 10.58
CA GLY A 381 5.06 -14.19 11.49
C GLY A 381 4.34 -12.99 10.85
N LYS A 382 4.66 -12.57 9.64
CA LYS A 382 3.87 -11.59 8.86
C LYS A 382 2.76 -12.26 8.02
N HIS A 383 2.56 -13.57 8.14
CA HIS A 383 1.53 -14.31 7.42
C HIS A 383 0.11 -13.83 7.77
N THR A 384 -0.80 -13.91 6.81
CA THR A 384 -2.23 -13.62 6.98
C THR A 384 -3.05 -14.77 6.40
N GLY A 385 -4.12 -15.14 7.09
CA GLY A 385 -5.00 -16.24 6.71
C GLY A 385 -5.11 -17.33 7.79
N PRO A 386 -5.99 -18.33 7.62
CA PRO A 386 -6.06 -19.51 8.48
C PRO A 386 -4.79 -20.35 8.39
N ILE A 387 -4.40 -20.97 9.50
CA ILE A 387 -3.12 -21.71 9.60
C ILE A 387 -3.05 -22.86 8.58
N ASP A 388 -4.12 -23.62 8.41
CA ASP A 388 -4.21 -24.72 7.45
C ASP A 388 -4.03 -24.25 6.00
N LYS A 389 -4.63 -23.11 5.65
CA LYS A 389 -4.46 -22.48 4.33
C LYS A 389 -3.07 -21.92 4.14
N ILE A 390 -2.47 -21.29 5.14
CA ILE A 390 -1.07 -20.83 5.10
C ILE A 390 -0.14 -22.01 4.79
N GLU A 391 -0.30 -23.14 5.50
CA GLU A 391 0.51 -24.33 5.27
C GLU A 391 0.25 -24.99 3.90
N GLU A 392 -0.97 -24.92 3.40
CA GLU A 392 -1.30 -25.34 2.03
C GLU A 392 -0.53 -24.49 1.01
N TYR A 393 -0.61 -23.16 1.09
CA TYR A 393 0.05 -22.25 0.16
C TYR A 393 1.58 -22.40 0.22
N LYS A 394 2.19 -22.55 1.42
CA LYS A 394 3.63 -22.84 1.55
C LYS A 394 4.05 -24.09 0.78
N ARG A 395 3.27 -25.18 0.86
CA ARG A 395 3.56 -26.42 0.11
C ARG A 395 3.47 -26.19 -1.40
N ARG A 396 2.45 -25.47 -1.88
CA ARG A 396 2.27 -25.14 -3.30
C ARG A 396 3.41 -24.28 -3.83
N VAL A 397 3.79 -23.23 -3.10
CA VAL A 397 4.94 -22.34 -3.41
C VAL A 397 6.22 -23.15 -3.51
N LYS A 398 6.52 -24.01 -2.54
CA LYS A 398 7.72 -24.87 -2.56
C LYS A 398 7.74 -25.79 -3.79
N THR A 399 6.58 -26.34 -4.18
CA THR A 399 6.46 -27.18 -5.38
C THR A 399 6.70 -26.37 -6.66
N ALA A 400 6.12 -25.17 -6.78
CA ALA A 400 6.27 -24.31 -7.94
C ALA A 400 7.74 -23.90 -8.15
N ILE A 401 8.43 -23.43 -7.11
CA ILE A 401 9.86 -23.06 -7.15
C ILE A 401 10.73 -24.28 -7.53
N GLY A 402 10.44 -25.47 -6.97
CA GLY A 402 11.19 -26.70 -7.28
C GLY A 402 11.04 -27.15 -8.74
N HIS A 403 9.87 -26.96 -9.36
CA HIS A 403 9.64 -27.28 -10.77
C HIS A 403 10.41 -26.35 -11.70
N GLN A 404 10.50 -25.04 -11.40
CA GLN A 404 11.25 -24.09 -12.21
C GLN A 404 12.75 -24.39 -12.20
N ALA A 405 13.35 -24.64 -11.03
CA ALA A 405 14.76 -25.00 -10.93
C ALA A 405 15.13 -26.23 -11.78
N LEU A 406 14.22 -27.21 -11.88
CA LEU A 406 14.40 -28.38 -12.75
C LEU A 406 14.28 -28.07 -14.24
N THR A 407 13.46 -27.06 -14.62
CA THR A 407 13.28 -26.64 -16.00
C THR A 407 14.48 -25.83 -16.51
N GLU A 408 14.99 -24.92 -15.69
CA GLU A 408 16.19 -24.12 -16.01
C GLU A 408 17.43 -25.00 -16.15
N THR A 409 17.58 -26.03 -15.30
CA THR A 409 18.68 -27.02 -15.42
C THR A 409 18.60 -27.81 -16.71
N LYS A 410 17.41 -28.09 -17.25
CA LYS A 410 17.24 -28.79 -18.53
C LYS A 410 17.47 -27.93 -19.76
N LEU A 411 17.32 -26.63 -19.67
CA LEU A 411 17.59 -25.68 -20.75
C LEU A 411 19.08 -25.29 -20.84
N SER A 412 19.86 -25.59 -19.80
CA SER A 412 21.31 -25.31 -19.71
C SER A 412 22.18 -26.51 -20.11
N ILE A 413 21.60 -27.64 -20.52
CA ILE A 413 22.25 -28.82 -21.07
C ILE A 413 21.93 -28.96 -22.57
#